data_f671c58951d80222dfeff41ef96acf6e
#
_entry.id   f671c58951d80222dfeff41ef96acf6e
#
_cell.length_a   1.000
_cell.length_b   1.000
_cell.length_c   1.000
_cell.angle_alpha   90.00
_cell.angle_beta   90.00
_cell.angle_gamma   90.00
#
_symmetry.space_group_name_H-M   'P 1'
#
loop_
_entity.id
_entity.type
_entity.pdbx_description
1 polymer ?
#
loop_
_entity_poly.entity_id
_entity_poly.type
_entity_poly.pdbx_seq_one_letter_code
_entity_poly.pdbx_strand_id
1 'polypeptide(L)'
;MPKQQKKILITIDDGFESFYKEAWPYLKKNKIPFIIFISTKPVGKNGYMTWDQIKEIEKEDFVLIGHHSHTHDYLIDKTIEEFINDTEKASRIFLKNIGYVPSIYSYPFGECSKEMKDYITRNFDLSFGQHSGVIDVNKDKFELPRF
;
A
#
# COMPACT_ATOMS: atom_id res chain seq x y z
N MET A 1 10.51 -34.11 6.60
CA MET A 1 10.30 -32.68 6.84
C MET A 1 9.29 -32.19 5.80
N PRO A 2 8.18 -31.54 6.16
CA PRO A 2 7.28 -30.99 5.17
C PRO A 2 8.04 -29.94 4.34
N LYS A 3 7.96 -30.04 3.01
CA LYS A 3 8.54 -29.03 2.11
C LYS A 3 7.87 -27.69 2.43
N GLN A 4 8.64 -26.72 2.89
CA GLN A 4 8.16 -25.36 3.10
C GLN A 4 7.66 -24.85 1.73
N GLN A 5 6.36 -24.61 1.61
CA GLN A 5 5.79 -24.05 0.39
C GLN A 5 6.29 -22.61 0.24
N LYS A 6 7.00 -22.35 -0.85
CA LYS A 6 7.33 -20.97 -1.23
C LYS A 6 6.04 -20.26 -1.63
N LYS A 7 5.77 -19.12 -1.03
CA LYS A 7 4.63 -18.27 -1.36
C LYS A 7 5.15 -16.98 -1.97
N ILE A 8 4.42 -16.44 -2.94
CA ILE A 8 4.68 -15.15 -3.57
C ILE A 8 3.48 -14.26 -3.28
N LEU A 9 3.73 -13.03 -2.88
CA LEU A 9 2.74 -11.98 -2.74
C LEU A 9 3.03 -10.89 -3.78
N ILE A 10 2.03 -10.56 -4.58
CA ILE A 10 2.11 -9.43 -5.51
C ILE A 10 1.73 -8.16 -4.77
N THR A 11 2.57 -7.13 -4.89
CA THR A 11 2.28 -5.79 -4.37
C THR A 11 2.42 -4.78 -5.50
N ILE A 12 1.52 -3.80 -5.56
CA ILE A 12 1.46 -2.76 -6.58
C ILE A 12 1.33 -1.42 -5.86
N ASP A 13 2.10 -0.42 -6.27
CA ASP A 13 2.07 0.92 -5.69
C ASP A 13 1.33 1.93 -6.60
N ASP A 14 0.99 3.10 -6.03
CA ASP A 14 0.51 4.34 -6.65
C ASP A 14 -0.93 4.36 -7.13
N GLY A 15 -1.47 3.26 -7.63
CA GLY A 15 -2.83 3.22 -8.16
C GLY A 15 -2.95 3.81 -9.56
N PHE A 16 -2.00 3.53 -10.45
CA PHE A 16 -2.05 3.96 -11.85
C PHE A 16 -3.24 3.35 -12.62
N GLU A 17 -3.81 4.14 -13.53
CA GLU A 17 -4.92 3.70 -14.40
C GLU A 17 -4.50 2.52 -15.32
N SER A 18 -3.22 2.47 -15.71
CA SER A 18 -2.67 1.36 -16.50
C SER A 18 -2.81 0.01 -15.79
N PHE A 19 -2.66 -0.03 -14.46
CA PHE A 19 -2.92 -1.24 -13.70
C PHE A 19 -4.36 -1.72 -13.89
N TYR A 20 -5.34 -0.82 -13.78
CA TYR A 20 -6.75 -1.15 -13.94
C TYR A 20 -7.08 -1.63 -15.35
N LYS A 21 -6.47 -1.02 -16.38
CA LYS A 21 -6.73 -1.36 -17.78
C LYS A 21 -6.05 -2.64 -18.24
N GLU A 22 -4.82 -2.88 -17.79
CA GLU A 22 -3.97 -3.94 -18.34
C GLU A 22 -3.82 -5.15 -17.42
N ALA A 23 -3.50 -4.93 -16.14
CA ALA A 23 -3.21 -6.02 -15.22
C ALA A 23 -4.47 -6.56 -14.52
N TRP A 24 -5.36 -5.68 -14.09
CA TRP A 24 -6.55 -6.03 -13.32
C TRP A 24 -7.44 -7.08 -14.00
N PRO A 25 -7.78 -6.99 -15.31
CA PRO A 25 -8.62 -8.00 -15.97
C PRO A 25 -8.02 -9.41 -15.90
N TYR A 26 -6.70 -9.53 -16.00
CA TYR A 26 -6.00 -10.80 -15.89
C TYR A 26 -5.98 -11.34 -14.45
N LEU A 27 -5.65 -10.49 -13.49
CA LEU A 27 -5.62 -10.85 -12.07
C LEU A 27 -7.01 -11.27 -11.59
N LYS A 28 -8.04 -10.54 -11.97
CA LYS A 28 -9.46 -10.85 -11.68
C LYS A 28 -9.87 -12.20 -12.24
N LYS A 29 -9.64 -12.43 -13.53
CA LYS A 29 -9.99 -13.68 -14.21
C LYS A 29 -9.35 -14.90 -13.54
N ASN A 30 -8.12 -14.78 -13.08
CA ASN A 30 -7.36 -15.88 -12.50
C ASN A 30 -7.39 -15.91 -10.98
N LYS A 31 -8.10 -14.97 -10.32
CA LYS A 31 -8.19 -14.81 -8.86
C LYS A 31 -6.82 -14.79 -8.18
N ILE A 32 -5.88 -14.05 -8.78
CA ILE A 32 -4.51 -13.93 -8.26
C ILE A 32 -4.50 -12.91 -7.13
N PRO A 33 -4.15 -13.28 -5.88
CA PRO A 33 -4.14 -12.36 -4.76
C PRO A 33 -3.04 -11.30 -4.87
N PHE A 34 -3.38 -10.05 -4.49
CA PHE A 34 -2.43 -8.95 -4.46
C PHE A 34 -2.82 -7.88 -3.44
N ILE A 35 -1.86 -7.03 -3.10
CA ILE A 35 -2.08 -5.79 -2.37
C ILE A 35 -1.83 -4.63 -3.32
N ILE A 36 -2.73 -3.66 -3.37
CA ILE A 36 -2.50 -2.40 -4.09
C ILE A 36 -2.47 -1.23 -3.11
N PHE A 37 -1.34 -0.53 -3.07
CA PHE A 37 -1.10 0.62 -2.21
C PHE A 37 -1.49 1.91 -2.94
N ILE A 38 -2.42 2.65 -2.37
CA ILE A 38 -3.01 3.83 -3.01
C ILE A 38 -2.53 5.11 -2.33
N SER A 39 -1.93 6.01 -3.11
CA SER A 39 -1.73 7.40 -2.73
C SER A 39 -2.99 8.20 -3.03
N THR A 40 -3.55 8.88 -2.05
CA THR A 40 -4.92 9.42 -2.19
C THR A 40 -5.03 10.73 -2.97
N LYS A 41 -3.95 11.52 -3.08
CA LYS A 41 -3.94 12.81 -3.80
C LYS A 41 -4.08 12.69 -5.32
N PRO A 42 -3.45 11.70 -5.99
CA PRO A 42 -3.57 11.54 -7.43
C PRO A 42 -4.86 10.83 -7.88
N VAL A 43 -5.60 10.17 -6.98
CA VAL A 43 -6.83 9.45 -7.36
C VAL A 43 -7.80 10.37 -8.11
N GLY A 44 -8.27 9.89 -9.27
CA GLY A 44 -9.16 10.63 -10.17
C GLY A 44 -8.48 11.64 -11.08
N LYS A 45 -7.15 11.80 -11.00
CA LYS A 45 -6.39 12.60 -11.95
C LYS A 45 -6.00 11.78 -13.19
N ASN A 46 -5.60 12.47 -14.25
CA ASN A 46 -5.14 11.80 -15.47
C ASN A 46 -4.00 10.81 -15.19
N GLY A 47 -4.13 9.59 -15.66
CA GLY A 47 -3.18 8.50 -15.48
C GLY A 47 -3.34 7.70 -14.18
N TYR A 48 -4.28 8.06 -13.31
CA TYR A 48 -4.57 7.35 -12.05
C TYR A 48 -6.00 6.82 -12.02
N MET A 49 -6.21 5.76 -11.24
CA MET A 49 -7.54 5.20 -11.03
C MET A 49 -8.47 6.19 -10.33
N THR A 50 -9.76 6.06 -10.62
CA THR A 50 -10.83 6.73 -9.88
C THR A 50 -11.19 5.95 -8.62
N TRP A 51 -11.89 6.59 -7.67
CA TRP A 51 -12.41 5.91 -6.49
C TRP A 51 -13.41 4.80 -6.85
N ASP A 52 -14.16 4.93 -7.94
CA ASP A 52 -15.09 3.89 -8.37
C ASP A 52 -14.36 2.64 -8.89
N GLN A 53 -13.25 2.83 -9.60
CA GLN A 53 -12.37 1.72 -10.01
C GLN A 53 -11.73 1.03 -8.80
N ILE A 54 -11.25 1.81 -7.82
CA ILE A 54 -10.67 1.26 -6.57
C ILE A 54 -11.72 0.45 -5.79
N LYS A 55 -12.96 0.97 -5.68
CA LYS A 55 -14.08 0.24 -5.04
C LYS A 55 -14.48 -1.03 -5.78
N GLU A 56 -14.37 -1.05 -7.11
CA GLU A 56 -14.61 -2.27 -7.89
C GLU A 56 -13.58 -3.35 -7.56
N ILE A 57 -12.31 -2.97 -7.53
CA ILE A 57 -11.20 -3.89 -7.21
C ILE A 57 -11.34 -4.42 -5.78
N GLU A 58 -11.64 -3.55 -4.83
CA GLU A 58 -11.73 -3.83 -3.39
C GLU A 58 -12.85 -4.84 -3.04
N LYS A 59 -13.87 -4.99 -3.88
CA LYS A 59 -14.94 -5.97 -3.66
C LYS A 59 -14.51 -7.43 -3.76
N GLU A 60 -13.37 -7.70 -4.38
CA GLU A 60 -12.90 -9.07 -4.55
C GLU A 60 -12.16 -9.55 -3.30
N ASP A 61 -12.48 -10.74 -2.82
CA ASP A 61 -11.98 -11.33 -1.57
C ASP A 61 -10.48 -11.69 -1.57
N PHE A 62 -9.86 -11.68 -2.75
CA PHE A 62 -8.42 -11.90 -2.95
C PHE A 62 -7.61 -10.61 -3.09
N VAL A 63 -8.23 -9.43 -2.87
CA VAL A 63 -7.59 -8.11 -2.98
C VAL A 63 -7.52 -7.43 -1.63
N LEU A 64 -6.39 -6.78 -1.34
CA LEU A 64 -6.27 -5.86 -0.22
C LEU A 64 -5.89 -4.48 -0.75
N ILE A 65 -6.59 -3.45 -0.26
CA ILE A 65 -6.17 -2.07 -0.44
C ILE A 65 -5.19 -1.72 0.68
N GLY A 66 -4.04 -1.14 0.31
CA GLY A 66 -3.03 -0.66 1.22
C GLY A 66 -2.91 0.87 1.19
N HIS A 67 -2.34 1.43 2.23
CA HIS A 67 -2.12 2.85 2.40
C HIS A 67 -0.75 3.25 1.84
N HIS A 68 -0.68 4.31 1.02
CA HIS A 68 0.56 4.80 0.41
C HIS A 68 0.70 6.33 0.52
N SER A 69 0.41 6.87 1.70
CA SER A 69 0.39 8.32 1.97
C SER A 69 -0.72 9.08 1.22
N HIS A 70 -0.75 10.42 1.38
CA HIS A 70 -1.62 11.29 0.61
C HIS A 70 -0.92 11.81 -0.64
N THR A 71 0.20 12.50 -0.48
CA THR A 71 0.87 13.23 -1.56
C THR A 71 1.76 12.36 -2.42
N HIS A 72 2.32 11.28 -1.91
CA HIS A 72 3.45 10.55 -2.48
C HIS A 72 4.68 11.45 -2.69
N ASP A 73 4.85 12.47 -1.84
CA ASP A 73 6.07 13.28 -1.83
C ASP A 73 7.24 12.49 -1.21
N TYR A 74 8.45 13.02 -1.33
CA TYR A 74 9.65 12.46 -0.69
C TYR A 74 9.60 12.77 0.81
N LEU A 75 8.82 11.98 1.56
CA LEU A 75 8.44 12.25 2.95
C LEU A 75 9.60 12.12 3.93
N ILE A 76 10.68 11.42 3.57
CA ILE A 76 11.88 11.29 4.41
C ILE A 76 12.55 12.64 4.70
N ASP A 77 12.41 13.61 3.79
CA ASP A 77 12.94 14.97 3.94
C ASP A 77 12.00 15.92 4.70
N LYS A 78 10.83 15.42 5.10
CA LYS A 78 9.83 16.20 5.83
C LYS A 78 9.98 16.04 7.33
N THR A 79 9.41 16.97 8.08
CA THR A 79 9.28 16.81 9.54
C THR A 79 8.33 15.64 9.87
N ILE A 80 8.48 15.08 11.06
CA ILE A 80 7.56 14.02 11.51
C ILE A 80 6.10 14.50 11.57
N GLU A 81 5.86 15.77 11.88
CA GLU A 81 4.52 16.36 11.87
C GLU A 81 3.92 16.42 10.47
N GLU A 82 4.71 16.79 9.46
CA GLU A 82 4.29 16.80 8.06
C GLU A 82 3.95 15.38 7.58
N PHE A 83 4.78 14.38 7.93
CA PHE A 83 4.52 12.97 7.63
C PHE A 83 3.22 12.47 8.28
N ILE A 84 3.02 12.77 9.56
CA ILE A 84 1.80 12.39 10.28
C ILE A 84 0.57 13.04 9.64
N ASN A 85 0.63 14.35 9.38
CA ASN A 85 -0.47 15.09 8.74
C ASN A 85 -0.82 14.55 7.36
N ASP A 86 0.17 14.20 6.55
CA ASP A 86 -0.02 13.58 5.23
C ASP A 86 -0.72 12.21 5.35
N THR A 87 -0.20 11.34 6.22
CA THR A 87 -0.75 10.00 6.47
C THR A 87 -2.18 10.07 7.01
N GLU A 88 -2.45 10.92 8.00
CA GLU A 88 -3.79 11.09 8.55
C GLU A 88 -4.77 11.68 7.54
N LYS A 89 -4.32 12.60 6.68
CA LYS A 89 -5.14 13.13 5.60
C LYS A 89 -5.56 12.03 4.63
N ALA A 90 -4.64 11.15 4.24
CA ALA A 90 -4.98 9.99 3.43
C ALA A 90 -5.97 9.07 4.15
N SER A 91 -5.76 8.79 5.43
CA SER A 91 -6.65 7.96 6.26
C SER A 91 -8.09 8.48 6.27
N ARG A 92 -8.27 9.81 6.44
CA ARG A 92 -9.60 10.43 6.36
C ARG A 92 -10.25 10.29 4.97
N ILE A 93 -9.45 10.37 3.91
CA ILE A 93 -9.93 10.21 2.53
C ILE A 93 -10.33 8.75 2.26
N PHE A 94 -9.56 7.77 2.74
CA PHE A 94 -9.94 6.36 2.66
C PHE A 94 -11.26 6.09 3.40
N LEU A 95 -11.36 6.52 4.65
CA LEU A 95 -12.57 6.36 5.45
C LEU A 95 -13.80 6.93 4.73
N LYS A 96 -13.68 8.11 4.12
CA LYS A 96 -14.77 8.75 3.36
C LYS A 96 -15.16 7.96 2.10
N ASN A 97 -14.21 7.39 1.39
CA ASN A 97 -14.44 6.79 0.06
C ASN A 97 -14.71 5.30 0.09
N ILE A 98 -14.02 4.51 0.93
CA ILE A 98 -14.16 3.05 1.02
C ILE A 98 -14.69 2.57 2.37
N GLY A 99 -14.92 3.48 3.33
CA GLY A 99 -15.55 3.16 4.61
C GLY A 99 -14.63 2.64 5.70
N TYR A 100 -13.33 2.51 5.42
CA TYR A 100 -12.32 2.09 6.40
C TYR A 100 -10.96 2.70 6.07
N VAL A 101 -10.02 2.61 7.02
CA VAL A 101 -8.61 2.97 6.82
C VAL A 101 -7.82 1.69 6.58
N PRO A 102 -7.08 1.54 5.46
CA PRO A 102 -6.22 0.39 5.24
C PRO A 102 -5.20 0.20 6.37
N SER A 103 -5.09 -1.02 6.90
CA SER A 103 -4.20 -1.32 8.03
C SER A 103 -2.77 -1.69 7.61
N ILE A 104 -2.51 -1.75 6.31
CA ILE A 104 -1.20 -2.07 5.74
C ILE A 104 -0.65 -0.84 5.05
N TYR A 105 0.61 -0.48 5.34
CA TYR A 105 1.26 0.71 4.81
C TYR A 105 2.41 0.35 3.85
N SER A 106 2.64 1.15 2.82
CA SER A 106 3.87 1.14 2.02
C SER A 106 4.50 2.53 2.06
N TYR A 107 5.78 2.62 2.43
CA TYR A 107 6.48 3.90 2.45
C TYR A 107 6.70 4.39 1.01
N PRO A 108 6.32 5.65 0.66
CA PRO A 108 6.72 6.26 -0.59
C PRO A 108 8.25 6.15 -0.79
N PHE A 109 8.68 5.73 -1.97
CA PHE A 109 10.08 5.44 -2.30
C PHE A 109 10.74 4.36 -1.44
N GLY A 110 9.98 3.70 -0.55
CA GLY A 110 10.47 2.66 0.33
C GLY A 110 11.34 3.13 1.51
N GLU A 111 11.43 4.44 1.73
CA GLU A 111 12.30 5.05 2.74
C GLU A 111 11.52 5.55 3.95
N CYS A 112 12.08 5.35 5.14
CA CYS A 112 11.50 5.84 6.39
C CYS A 112 12.57 6.21 7.41
N SER A 113 12.30 7.24 8.20
CA SER A 113 13.07 7.52 9.42
C SER A 113 12.59 6.64 10.58
N LYS A 114 13.36 6.65 11.67
CA LYS A 114 12.95 5.96 12.89
C LYS A 114 11.62 6.49 13.43
N GLU A 115 11.44 7.80 13.44
CA GLU A 115 10.23 8.47 13.94
C GLU A 115 8.99 8.10 13.08
N MET A 116 9.15 8.05 11.76
CA MET A 116 8.11 7.60 10.84
C MET A 116 7.72 6.14 11.12
N LYS A 117 8.72 5.27 11.27
CA LYS A 117 8.50 3.86 11.59
C LYS A 117 7.82 3.68 12.95
N ASP A 118 8.23 4.45 13.96
CA ASP A 118 7.59 4.44 15.29
C ASP A 118 6.11 4.87 15.22
N TYR A 119 5.78 5.83 14.36
CA TYR A 119 4.38 6.22 14.12
C TYR A 119 3.60 5.11 13.41
N ILE A 120 4.14 4.54 12.33
CA ILE A 120 3.50 3.46 11.57
C ILE A 120 3.28 2.22 12.44
N THR A 121 4.25 1.84 13.28
CA THR A 121 4.14 0.70 14.21
C THR A 121 2.96 0.81 15.16
N ARG A 122 2.56 2.03 15.54
CA ARG A 122 1.44 2.28 16.46
C ARG A 122 0.08 2.33 15.77
N ASN A 123 0.04 2.56 14.45
CA ASN A 123 -1.18 2.86 13.72
C ASN A 123 -1.53 1.87 12.61
N PHE A 124 -0.59 0.98 12.25
CA PHE A 124 -0.76 -0.01 11.18
C PHE A 124 -0.34 -1.41 11.65
N ASP A 125 -0.80 -2.44 10.97
CA ASP A 125 -0.50 -3.84 11.31
C ASP A 125 0.88 -4.27 10.80
N LEU A 126 1.27 -3.75 9.62
CA LEU A 126 2.57 -3.99 8.99
C LEU A 126 2.85 -2.93 7.92
N SER A 127 4.12 -2.82 7.51
CA SER A 127 4.49 -1.94 6.40
C SER A 127 5.61 -2.49 5.53
N PHE A 128 5.67 -1.96 4.30
CA PHE A 128 6.62 -2.36 3.27
C PHE A 128 7.60 -1.23 2.95
N GLY A 129 8.88 -1.57 2.91
CA GLY A 129 9.93 -0.80 2.25
C GLY A 129 10.06 -1.17 0.76
N GLN A 130 11.23 -0.86 0.17
CA GLN A 130 11.57 -1.26 -1.21
C GLN A 130 12.94 -1.96 -1.30
N HIS A 131 13.58 -2.25 -0.16
CA HIS A 131 14.82 -3.02 -0.16
C HIS A 131 14.54 -4.48 -0.56
N SER A 132 15.45 -5.07 -1.33
CA SER A 132 15.31 -6.44 -1.81
C SER A 132 15.48 -7.46 -0.69
N GLY A 133 14.62 -8.46 -0.67
CA GLY A 133 14.72 -9.52 0.31
C GLY A 133 13.50 -10.44 0.37
N VAL A 134 13.63 -11.48 1.17
CA VAL A 134 12.56 -12.43 1.47
C VAL A 134 11.91 -12.03 2.79
N ILE A 135 10.58 -12.07 2.84
CA ILE A 135 9.83 -11.80 4.07
C ILE A 135 10.11 -12.93 5.07
N ASP A 136 10.67 -12.56 6.23
CA ASP A 136 10.80 -13.42 7.40
C ASP A 136 9.83 -12.95 8.47
N VAL A 137 8.79 -13.74 8.73
CA VAL A 137 7.71 -13.40 9.67
C VAL A 137 8.18 -13.26 11.14
N ASN A 138 9.39 -13.69 11.45
CA ASN A 138 9.99 -13.58 12.79
C ASN A 138 10.83 -12.29 12.94
N LYS A 139 11.00 -11.53 11.87
CA LYS A 139 11.72 -10.24 11.86
C LYS A 139 10.77 -9.05 11.94
N ASP A 140 11.35 -7.88 11.78
CA ASP A 140 10.62 -6.62 11.74
C ASP A 140 9.57 -6.63 10.62
N LYS A 141 8.32 -6.42 11.00
CA LYS A 141 7.19 -6.38 10.07
C LYS A 141 6.81 -4.95 9.63
N PHE A 142 7.58 -3.94 10.04
CA PHE A 142 7.31 -2.54 9.73
C PHE A 142 8.30 -1.93 8.73
N GLU A 143 8.98 -2.79 7.99
CA GLU A 143 9.82 -2.45 6.84
C GLU A 143 10.07 -3.73 6.01
N LEU A 144 8.97 -4.39 5.61
CA LEU A 144 9.06 -5.66 4.88
C LEU A 144 9.74 -5.47 3.52
N PRO A 145 10.66 -6.38 3.13
CA PRO A 145 11.35 -6.32 1.85
C PRO A 145 10.43 -6.66 0.68
N ARG A 146 10.81 -6.21 -0.51
CA ARG A 146 10.17 -6.54 -1.80
C ARG A 146 11.23 -6.79 -2.88
N PHE A 147 10.86 -7.41 -4.01
CA PHE A 147 11.67 -7.57 -5.19
C PHE A 147 11.11 -6.77 -6.34
#